data_d804aa4a623f7b6a75f1a97b7c0a2de5
#
_entry.id   d804aa4a623f7b6a75f1a97b7c0a2de5
#
_cell.length_a   1.000
_cell.length_b   1.000
_cell.length_c   1.000
_cell.angle_alpha   90.00
_cell.angle_beta   90.00
_cell.angle_gamma   90.00
#
_symmetry.space_group_name_H-M   'P 1'
#
loop_
_entity.id
_entity.type
_entity.pdbx_description
1 polymer ?
#
loop_
_entity_poly.entity_id
_entity_poly.type
_entity_poly.pdbx_seq_one_letter_code
_entity_poly.pdbx_strand_id
1 'polypeptide(L)'
;MQAERSTQRAITRLCIQCGLFLLQHGAESALVEELSTRLGLALGMDSVESAISSNAIVLTTIKDGQCLTSTRKNHDRGINMHVVTEVQHIVILAEHKLLDLSDIDKRFNQIKPLRYPRWLVVVMVGLSCACFCKLNKGGWDDAIITFFASSIAMYVRQLLTHRQLHPQINFCITAFVATTVSGLLLRLPQFANTPTVAMAASVLLLVPGFPLINAVADMFKGHINTGLARWAIASLLTLATCIGVVMAMTLWGLRGWA
;
A
#
# COMPACT_ATOMS: atom_id res chain seq x y z
N MET A 1 -40.01 1.75 15.08
CA MET A 1 -39.41 2.98 14.50
C MET A 1 -38.12 3.43 15.17
N GLN A 2 -38.04 3.80 16.48
CA GLN A 2 -36.76 4.19 17.09
C GLN A 2 -35.74 3.03 17.23
N ALA A 3 -36.16 1.85 17.61
CA ALA A 3 -35.33 0.65 17.74
C ALA A 3 -34.76 0.20 16.37
N GLU A 4 -35.56 0.20 15.34
CA GLU A 4 -35.15 -0.14 13.96
C GLU A 4 -34.11 0.84 13.42
N ARG A 5 -34.33 2.13 13.66
CA ARG A 5 -33.37 3.17 13.27
C ARG A 5 -32.04 3.08 14.03
N SER A 6 -32.06 2.60 15.28
CA SER A 6 -30.82 2.32 16.05
C SER A 6 -30.06 1.13 15.47
N THR A 7 -30.77 0.08 15.05
CA THR A 7 -30.20 -1.11 14.41
C THR A 7 -29.61 -0.76 13.04
N GLN A 8 -30.35 -0.01 12.20
CA GLN A 8 -29.83 0.46 10.93
C GLN A 8 -28.55 1.30 11.10
N ARG A 9 -28.48 2.18 12.10
CA ARG A 9 -27.27 2.94 12.41
C ARG A 9 -26.08 2.06 12.78
N ALA A 10 -26.31 1.01 13.57
CA ALA A 10 -25.28 0.05 13.93
C ALA A 10 -24.76 -0.70 12.69
N ILE A 11 -25.64 -1.15 11.83
CA ILE A 11 -25.29 -1.83 10.58
C ILE A 11 -24.51 -0.89 9.64
N THR A 12 -25.01 0.34 9.43
CA THR A 12 -24.31 1.34 8.61
C THR A 12 -22.89 1.60 9.12
N ARG A 13 -22.74 1.65 10.45
CA ARG A 13 -21.42 1.82 11.08
C ARG A 13 -20.50 0.63 10.79
N LEU A 14 -20.98 -0.59 10.84
CA LEU A 14 -20.20 -1.80 10.52
C LEU A 14 -19.82 -1.85 9.04
N CYS A 15 -20.75 -1.55 8.13
CA CYS A 15 -20.48 -1.54 6.70
C CYS A 15 -19.43 -0.50 6.33
N ILE A 16 -19.51 0.72 6.86
CA ILE A 16 -18.48 1.75 6.58
C ILE A 16 -17.14 1.43 7.26
N GLN A 17 -17.15 0.76 8.41
CA GLN A 17 -15.93 0.29 9.07
C GLN A 17 -15.26 -0.82 8.26
N CYS A 18 -16.03 -1.75 7.71
CA CYS A 18 -15.58 -2.77 6.76
C CYS A 18 -14.87 -2.12 5.58
N GLY A 19 -15.56 -1.23 4.87
CA GLY A 19 -14.99 -0.52 3.73
C GLY A 19 -13.73 0.30 4.07
N LEU A 20 -13.74 0.94 5.25
CA LEU A 20 -12.60 1.72 5.71
C LEU A 20 -11.37 0.85 6.01
N PHE A 21 -11.52 -0.30 6.66
CA PHE A 21 -10.42 -1.24 6.89
C PHE A 21 -9.81 -1.73 5.57
N LEU A 22 -10.63 -2.09 4.60
CA LEU A 22 -10.18 -2.53 3.28
C LEU A 22 -9.41 -1.42 2.55
N LEU A 23 -9.98 -0.22 2.49
CA LEU A 23 -9.38 0.92 1.80
C LEU A 23 -8.06 1.35 2.43
N GLN A 24 -7.99 1.37 3.78
CA GLN A 24 -6.79 1.73 4.54
C GLN A 24 -5.63 0.77 4.36
N HIS A 25 -5.90 -0.50 4.02
CA HIS A 25 -4.89 -1.55 3.89
C HIS A 25 -4.64 -1.97 2.45
N GLY A 26 -5.06 -1.14 1.48
CA GLY A 26 -4.66 -1.27 0.09
C GLY A 26 -5.56 -2.15 -0.76
N ALA A 27 -6.79 -2.42 -0.35
CA ALA A 27 -7.75 -3.11 -1.21
C ALA A 27 -8.16 -2.23 -2.41
N GLU A 28 -8.52 -2.87 -3.51
CA GLU A 28 -9.13 -2.22 -4.67
C GLU A 28 -10.51 -1.67 -4.32
N SER A 29 -10.92 -0.57 -4.96
CA SER A 29 -12.22 0.07 -4.69
C SER A 29 -13.40 -0.86 -4.96
N ALA A 30 -13.32 -1.69 -6.00
CA ALA A 30 -14.35 -2.68 -6.31
C ALA A 30 -14.56 -3.70 -5.17
N LEU A 31 -13.47 -4.18 -4.57
CA LEU A 31 -13.55 -5.10 -3.42
C LEU A 31 -14.11 -4.41 -2.17
N VAL A 32 -13.78 -3.13 -1.97
CA VAL A 32 -14.34 -2.31 -0.87
C VAL A 32 -15.85 -2.18 -1.01
N GLU A 33 -16.32 -1.86 -2.21
CA GLU A 33 -17.75 -1.74 -2.52
C GLU A 33 -18.47 -3.09 -2.34
N GLU A 34 -17.93 -4.14 -2.96
CA GLU A 34 -18.50 -5.49 -2.91
C GLU A 34 -18.67 -5.97 -1.46
N LEU A 35 -17.61 -5.97 -0.65
CA LEU A 35 -17.67 -6.52 0.71
C LEU A 35 -18.51 -5.66 1.66
N SER A 36 -18.51 -4.34 1.48
CA SER A 36 -19.37 -3.45 2.27
C SER A 36 -20.86 -3.70 1.96
N THR A 37 -21.18 -3.91 0.69
CA THR A 37 -22.55 -4.21 0.23
C THR A 37 -22.98 -5.59 0.73
N ARG A 38 -22.17 -6.62 0.53
CA ARG A 38 -22.45 -7.98 0.99
C ARG A 38 -22.70 -8.04 2.51
N LEU A 39 -21.88 -7.34 3.30
CA LEU A 39 -22.08 -7.25 4.75
C LEU A 39 -23.43 -6.63 5.11
N GLY A 40 -23.80 -5.53 4.46
CA GLY A 40 -25.06 -4.86 4.75
C GLY A 40 -26.28 -5.69 4.36
N LEU A 41 -26.24 -6.35 3.21
CA LEU A 41 -27.31 -7.29 2.77
C LEU A 41 -27.44 -8.48 3.73
N ALA A 42 -26.31 -9.08 4.15
CA ALA A 42 -26.29 -10.18 5.12
C ALA A 42 -26.92 -9.78 6.46
N LEU A 43 -26.77 -8.51 6.87
CA LEU A 43 -27.34 -7.94 8.09
C LEU A 43 -28.78 -7.41 7.92
N GLY A 44 -29.41 -7.65 6.75
CA GLY A 44 -30.83 -7.35 6.52
C GLY A 44 -31.11 -5.92 6.03
N MET A 45 -30.17 -5.27 5.37
CA MET A 45 -30.44 -4.05 4.60
C MET A 45 -30.99 -4.40 3.22
N ASP A 46 -31.84 -3.55 2.66
CA ASP A 46 -32.40 -3.74 1.32
C ASP A 46 -31.35 -3.40 0.25
N SER A 47 -30.58 -2.35 0.47
CA SER A 47 -29.50 -1.92 -0.41
C SER A 47 -28.39 -1.20 0.37
N VAL A 48 -27.18 -1.27 -0.16
CA VAL A 48 -26.01 -0.52 0.32
C VAL A 48 -25.33 0.12 -0.87
N GLU A 49 -25.22 1.42 -0.84
CA GLU A 49 -24.57 2.21 -1.87
C GLU A 49 -23.32 2.87 -1.31
N SER A 50 -22.22 2.80 -2.04
CA SER A 50 -20.97 3.40 -1.62
C SER A 50 -20.35 4.28 -2.69
N ALA A 51 -19.85 5.46 -2.27
CA ALA A 51 -19.01 6.32 -3.08
C ALA A 51 -17.62 6.36 -2.46
N ILE A 52 -16.64 5.83 -3.20
CA ILE A 52 -15.27 5.66 -2.71
C ILE A 52 -14.37 6.71 -3.36
N SER A 53 -13.57 7.38 -2.53
CA SER A 53 -12.50 8.25 -2.99
C SER A 53 -11.20 7.90 -2.25
N SER A 54 -10.07 8.42 -2.73
CA SER A 54 -8.77 8.20 -2.08
C SER A 54 -8.74 8.67 -0.61
N ASN A 55 -9.51 9.73 -0.29
CA ASN A 55 -9.47 10.42 1.00
C ASN A 55 -10.66 10.12 1.90
N ALA A 56 -11.74 9.55 1.38
CA ALA A 56 -12.97 9.32 2.13
C ALA A 56 -13.80 8.20 1.51
N ILE A 57 -14.65 7.60 2.33
CA ILE A 57 -15.72 6.71 1.91
C ILE A 57 -17.04 7.30 2.39
N VAL A 58 -18.01 7.38 1.50
CA VAL A 58 -19.41 7.70 1.80
C VAL A 58 -20.21 6.43 1.57
N LEU A 59 -21.00 6.00 2.54
CA LEU A 59 -21.80 4.80 2.46
C LEU A 59 -23.21 5.10 2.94
N THR A 60 -24.18 4.69 2.13
CA THR A 60 -25.62 4.81 2.39
C THR A 60 -26.24 3.43 2.50
N THR A 61 -26.91 3.15 3.59
CA THR A 61 -27.75 1.95 3.73
C THR A 61 -29.22 2.34 3.57
N ILE A 62 -29.95 1.50 2.84
CA ILE A 62 -31.38 1.68 2.60
C ILE A 62 -32.13 0.52 3.25
N LYS A 63 -33.14 0.83 4.04
CA LYS A 63 -34.05 -0.14 4.63
C LYS A 63 -35.47 0.43 4.74
N ASP A 64 -36.48 -0.30 4.24
CA ASP A 64 -37.88 0.11 4.25
C ASP A 64 -38.08 1.56 3.73
N GLY A 65 -37.38 1.92 2.65
CA GLY A 65 -37.38 3.26 2.04
C GLY A 65 -36.66 4.35 2.85
N GLN A 66 -36.09 4.01 4.01
CA GLN A 66 -35.28 4.95 4.81
C GLN A 66 -33.80 4.88 4.45
N CYS A 67 -33.22 6.02 4.05
CA CYS A 67 -31.81 6.16 3.74
C CYS A 67 -31.03 6.65 4.96
N LEU A 68 -29.91 6.01 5.25
CA LEU A 68 -28.96 6.45 6.27
C LEU A 68 -27.55 6.51 5.68
N THR A 69 -27.03 7.72 5.57
CA THR A 69 -25.69 7.97 5.03
C THR A 69 -24.69 8.24 6.14
N SER A 70 -23.50 7.65 6.00
CA SER A 70 -22.35 7.91 6.85
C SER A 70 -21.11 8.21 6.01
N THR A 71 -20.26 9.09 6.50
CA THR A 71 -19.00 9.45 5.84
C THR A 71 -17.84 9.25 6.80
N ARG A 72 -16.75 8.67 6.31
CA ARG A 72 -15.50 8.49 7.07
C ARG A 72 -14.30 8.94 6.23
N LYS A 73 -13.40 9.65 6.88
CA LYS A 73 -12.11 10.03 6.27
C LYS A 73 -11.20 8.80 6.21
N ASN A 74 -10.57 8.62 5.07
CA ASN A 74 -9.54 7.60 4.87
C ASN A 74 -8.17 8.15 5.28
N HIS A 75 -7.43 7.34 6.03
CA HIS A 75 -6.00 7.56 6.31
C HIS A 75 -5.28 6.28 5.90
N ASP A 76 -4.40 6.38 4.91
CA ASP A 76 -3.59 5.24 4.47
C ASP A 76 -2.73 4.72 5.63
N ARG A 77 -2.85 3.44 5.92
CA ARG A 77 -2.08 2.72 6.96
C ARG A 77 -1.01 1.82 6.38
N GLY A 78 -0.87 1.85 5.06
CA GLY A 78 0.02 0.98 4.30
C GLY A 78 -0.61 -0.38 4.00
N ILE A 79 -0.12 -1.00 2.95
CA ILE A 79 -0.62 -2.28 2.43
C ILE A 79 -0.47 -3.39 3.47
N ASN A 80 -1.57 -4.05 3.79
CA ASN A 80 -1.59 -5.21 4.68
C ASN A 80 -2.71 -6.18 4.28
N MET A 81 -2.37 -7.16 3.45
CA MET A 81 -3.33 -8.15 2.94
C MET A 81 -3.90 -9.06 4.03
N HIS A 82 -3.19 -9.25 5.15
CA HIS A 82 -3.76 -9.99 6.29
C HIS A 82 -5.04 -9.33 6.81
N VAL A 83 -5.02 -8.00 6.97
CA VAL A 83 -6.22 -7.26 7.40
C VAL A 83 -7.35 -7.40 6.36
N VAL A 84 -7.03 -7.31 5.07
CA VAL A 84 -8.01 -7.48 3.98
C VAL A 84 -8.65 -8.88 4.05
N THR A 85 -7.84 -9.93 4.24
CA THR A 85 -8.32 -11.32 4.35
C THR A 85 -9.17 -11.53 5.61
N GLU A 86 -8.78 -10.96 6.75
CA GLU A 86 -9.57 -11.06 7.99
C GLU A 86 -10.93 -10.37 7.85
N VAL A 87 -10.99 -9.19 7.23
CA VAL A 87 -12.25 -8.50 6.94
C VAL A 87 -13.12 -9.34 6.01
N GLN A 88 -12.55 -9.90 4.94
CA GLN A 88 -13.26 -10.77 4.01
C GLN A 88 -13.84 -12.02 4.73
N HIS A 89 -13.04 -12.63 5.60
CA HIS A 89 -13.48 -13.78 6.39
C HIS A 89 -14.66 -13.43 7.32
N ILE A 90 -14.62 -12.26 7.98
CA ILE A 90 -15.74 -11.80 8.81
C ILE A 90 -17.01 -11.61 7.97
N VAL A 91 -16.91 -11.03 6.77
CA VAL A 91 -18.05 -10.85 5.87
C VAL A 91 -18.65 -12.20 5.47
N ILE A 92 -17.82 -13.18 5.09
CA ILE A 92 -18.27 -14.54 4.74
C ILE A 92 -19.01 -15.20 5.92
N LEU A 93 -18.48 -15.09 7.13
CA LEU A 93 -19.13 -15.64 8.32
C LEU A 93 -20.48 -14.95 8.62
N ALA A 94 -20.58 -13.64 8.38
CA ALA A 94 -21.83 -12.89 8.52
C ALA A 94 -22.88 -13.33 7.50
N GLU A 95 -22.51 -13.60 6.26
CA GLU A 95 -23.38 -14.12 5.20
C GLU A 95 -23.96 -15.49 5.56
N HIS A 96 -23.16 -16.34 6.17
CA HIS A 96 -23.61 -17.65 6.67
C HIS A 96 -24.39 -17.57 7.98
N LYS A 97 -24.68 -16.35 8.48
CA LYS A 97 -25.41 -16.11 9.75
C LYS A 97 -24.72 -16.75 10.97
N LEU A 98 -23.40 -16.91 10.92
CA LEU A 98 -22.60 -17.47 12.01
C LEU A 98 -22.15 -16.40 13.01
N LEU A 99 -22.35 -15.11 12.71
CA LEU A 99 -21.99 -13.99 13.56
C LEU A 99 -23.16 -13.03 13.72
N ASP A 100 -23.40 -12.62 14.95
CA ASP A 100 -24.32 -11.54 15.28
C ASP A 100 -23.65 -10.16 15.14
N LEU A 101 -24.45 -9.09 15.10
CA LEU A 101 -23.98 -7.70 15.03
C LEU A 101 -22.90 -7.39 16.08
N SER A 102 -23.08 -7.88 17.31
CA SER A 102 -22.12 -7.66 18.41
C SER A 102 -20.79 -8.38 18.19
N ASP A 103 -20.84 -9.56 17.58
CA ASP A 103 -19.64 -10.37 17.34
C ASP A 103 -18.83 -9.85 16.15
N ILE A 104 -19.51 -9.32 15.13
CA ILE A 104 -18.87 -8.64 14.01
C ILE A 104 -18.10 -7.39 14.52
N ASP A 105 -18.74 -6.55 15.36
CA ASP A 105 -18.08 -5.36 15.92
C ASP A 105 -16.86 -5.75 16.77
N LYS A 106 -16.99 -6.77 17.62
CA LYS A 106 -15.86 -7.29 18.41
C LYS A 106 -14.72 -7.77 17.53
N ARG A 107 -15.01 -8.57 16.49
CA ARG A 107 -13.98 -9.09 15.58
C ARG A 107 -13.29 -7.98 14.81
N PHE A 108 -14.02 -6.99 14.29
CA PHE A 108 -13.39 -5.82 13.64
C PHE A 108 -12.44 -5.08 14.59
N ASN A 109 -12.83 -4.91 15.86
CA ASN A 109 -11.99 -4.24 16.85
C ASN A 109 -10.78 -5.08 17.29
N GLN A 110 -10.79 -6.40 17.06
CA GLN A 110 -9.70 -7.32 17.37
C GLN A 110 -8.69 -7.49 16.23
N ILE A 111 -9.01 -7.04 15.01
CA ILE A 111 -8.09 -7.13 13.87
C ILE A 111 -6.80 -6.38 14.18
N LYS A 112 -5.70 -7.12 14.26
CA LYS A 112 -4.37 -6.54 14.42
C LYS A 112 -3.57 -6.74 13.15
N PRO A 113 -3.04 -5.68 12.54
CA PRO A 113 -2.19 -5.82 11.36
C PRO A 113 -0.91 -6.58 11.72
N LEU A 114 -0.74 -7.76 11.17
CA LEU A 114 0.50 -8.52 11.30
C LEU A 114 1.59 -7.83 10.47
N ARG A 115 2.73 -7.60 11.09
CA ARG A 115 3.90 -6.99 10.44
C ARG A 115 5.14 -7.83 10.73
N TYR A 116 5.95 -8.03 9.70
CA TYR A 116 7.25 -8.65 9.88
C TYR A 116 8.19 -7.77 10.71
N PRO A 117 9.13 -8.37 11.45
CA PRO A 117 10.15 -7.61 12.18
C PRO A 117 10.99 -6.77 11.21
N ARG A 118 11.35 -5.57 11.64
CA ARG A 118 11.98 -4.55 10.78
C ARG A 118 13.28 -5.04 10.14
N TRP A 119 14.10 -5.76 10.88
CA TRP A 119 15.38 -6.29 10.40
C TRP A 119 15.18 -7.34 9.29
N LEU A 120 14.15 -8.20 9.41
CA LEU A 120 13.82 -9.19 8.40
C LEU A 120 13.43 -8.52 7.08
N VAL A 121 12.62 -7.47 7.16
CA VAL A 121 12.22 -6.69 5.96
C VAL A 121 13.45 -6.08 5.28
N VAL A 122 14.41 -5.55 6.04
CA VAL A 122 15.66 -4.99 5.48
C VAL A 122 16.43 -6.05 4.71
N VAL A 123 16.65 -7.23 5.31
CA VAL A 123 17.39 -8.34 4.69
C VAL A 123 16.66 -8.87 3.45
N MET A 124 15.36 -9.10 3.56
CA MET A 124 14.57 -9.66 2.45
C MET A 124 14.48 -8.70 1.26
N VAL A 125 14.37 -7.40 1.50
CA VAL A 125 14.38 -6.39 0.44
C VAL A 125 15.76 -6.34 -0.22
N GLY A 126 16.84 -6.37 0.55
CA GLY A 126 18.20 -6.45 0.00
C GLY A 126 18.39 -7.67 -0.88
N LEU A 127 17.99 -8.86 -0.42
CA LEU A 127 18.05 -10.11 -1.19
C LEU A 127 17.21 -10.02 -2.47
N SER A 128 15.99 -9.47 -2.39
CA SER A 128 15.11 -9.30 -3.56
C SER A 128 15.76 -8.42 -4.63
N CYS A 129 16.35 -7.28 -4.24
CA CYS A 129 17.04 -6.39 -5.16
C CYS A 129 18.30 -7.06 -5.76
N ALA A 130 19.06 -7.82 -4.97
CA ALA A 130 20.21 -8.58 -5.45
C ALA A 130 19.82 -9.68 -6.45
N CYS A 131 18.75 -10.41 -6.19
CA CYS A 131 18.19 -11.38 -7.12
C CYS A 131 17.75 -10.72 -8.44
N PHE A 132 17.11 -9.55 -8.35
CA PHE A 132 16.72 -8.78 -9.53
C PHE A 132 17.94 -8.32 -10.34
N CYS A 133 19.01 -7.90 -9.68
CA CYS A 133 20.28 -7.60 -10.33
C CYS A 133 20.80 -8.81 -11.12
N LYS A 134 20.78 -10.01 -10.53
CA LYS A 134 21.17 -11.26 -11.18
C LYS A 134 20.30 -11.61 -12.39
N LEU A 135 18.98 -11.46 -12.26
CA LEU A 135 18.04 -11.68 -13.36
C LEU A 135 18.32 -10.77 -14.57
N ASN A 136 18.82 -9.55 -14.31
CA ASN A 136 19.21 -8.61 -15.35
C ASN A 136 20.69 -8.76 -15.79
N LYS A 137 21.27 -9.96 -15.66
CA LYS A 137 22.63 -10.32 -16.06
C LYS A 137 23.76 -9.60 -15.30
N GLY A 138 23.48 -9.02 -14.13
CA GLY A 138 24.51 -8.49 -13.24
C GLY A 138 25.46 -9.57 -12.73
N GLY A 139 26.71 -9.23 -12.48
CA GLY A 139 27.71 -10.08 -11.85
C GLY A 139 27.34 -10.48 -10.42
N TRP A 140 28.09 -11.39 -9.81
CA TRP A 140 27.92 -11.70 -8.38
C TRP A 140 28.35 -10.51 -7.50
N ASP A 141 29.38 -9.81 -7.90
CA ASP A 141 29.87 -8.60 -7.21
C ASP A 141 28.82 -7.50 -7.24
N ASP A 142 28.18 -7.29 -8.41
CA ASP A 142 27.09 -6.33 -8.58
C ASP A 142 25.87 -6.68 -7.69
N ALA A 143 25.56 -7.98 -7.56
CA ALA A 143 24.48 -8.45 -6.70
C ALA A 143 24.79 -8.21 -5.21
N ILE A 144 26.01 -8.43 -4.77
CA ILE A 144 26.46 -8.16 -3.39
C ILE A 144 26.37 -6.66 -3.09
N ILE A 145 26.85 -5.80 -3.98
CA ILE A 145 26.76 -4.35 -3.84
C ILE A 145 25.30 -3.91 -3.78
N THR A 146 24.45 -4.44 -4.67
CA THR A 146 23.00 -4.18 -4.68
C THR A 146 22.36 -4.58 -3.35
N PHE A 147 22.73 -5.73 -2.80
CA PHE A 147 22.24 -6.20 -1.51
C PHE A 147 22.51 -5.19 -0.39
N PHE A 148 23.75 -4.76 -0.25
CA PHE A 148 24.14 -3.81 0.80
C PHE A 148 23.49 -2.43 0.57
N ALA A 149 23.52 -1.92 -0.65
CA ALA A 149 22.93 -0.61 -0.99
C ALA A 149 21.41 -0.58 -0.70
N SER A 150 20.67 -1.61 -1.13
CA SER A 150 19.24 -1.70 -0.89
C SER A 150 18.91 -1.92 0.58
N SER A 151 19.70 -2.72 1.30
CA SER A 151 19.51 -2.95 2.74
C SER A 151 19.70 -1.68 3.55
N ILE A 152 20.78 -0.92 3.27
CA ILE A 152 21.03 0.38 3.92
C ILE A 152 19.91 1.36 3.58
N ALA A 153 19.51 1.45 2.31
CA ALA A 153 18.43 2.31 1.88
C ALA A 153 17.10 1.95 2.56
N MET A 154 16.78 0.65 2.67
CA MET A 154 15.56 0.20 3.36
C MET A 154 15.60 0.52 4.86
N TYR A 155 16.75 0.39 5.50
CA TYR A 155 16.90 0.80 6.90
C TYR A 155 16.65 2.30 7.08
N VAL A 156 17.27 3.14 6.23
CA VAL A 156 17.04 4.59 6.21
C VAL A 156 15.56 4.91 5.98
N ARG A 157 14.91 4.25 5.01
CA ARG A 157 13.48 4.41 4.74
C ARG A 157 12.63 4.13 5.98
N GLN A 158 12.92 3.06 6.71
CA GLN A 158 12.19 2.71 7.94
C GLN A 158 12.41 3.76 9.04
N LEU A 159 13.62 4.29 9.17
CA LEU A 159 13.95 5.35 10.12
C LEU A 159 13.18 6.64 9.82
N LEU A 160 13.16 7.06 8.55
CA LEU A 160 12.44 8.26 8.10
C LEU A 160 10.93 8.10 8.25
N THR A 161 10.38 6.89 7.96
CA THR A 161 8.97 6.58 8.19
C THR A 161 8.62 6.65 9.68
N HIS A 162 9.50 6.20 10.55
CA HIS A 162 9.27 6.31 12.01
C HIS A 162 9.23 7.76 12.48
N ARG A 163 9.98 8.65 11.83
CA ARG A 163 9.96 10.10 12.09
C ARG A 163 8.78 10.83 11.42
N GLN A 164 7.87 10.08 10.80
CA GLN A 164 6.67 10.62 10.14
C GLN A 164 6.95 11.68 9.07
N LEU A 165 8.11 11.60 8.41
CA LEU A 165 8.43 12.47 7.28
C LEU A 165 7.48 12.21 6.12
N HIS A 166 7.22 13.27 5.35
CA HIS A 166 6.35 13.19 4.18
C HIS A 166 6.82 12.11 3.20
N PRO A 167 5.94 11.26 2.63
CA PRO A 167 6.33 10.13 1.80
C PRO A 167 7.27 10.49 0.63
N GLN A 168 7.03 11.61 -0.05
CA GLN A 168 7.87 12.05 -1.16
C GLN A 168 9.32 12.36 -0.72
N ILE A 169 9.48 13.04 0.42
CA ILE A 169 10.80 13.34 0.99
C ILE A 169 11.51 12.04 1.38
N ASN A 170 10.77 11.10 1.99
CA ASN A 170 11.31 9.80 2.36
C ASN A 170 11.83 9.04 1.12
N PHE A 171 11.04 9.00 0.04
CA PHE A 171 11.43 8.34 -1.20
C PHE A 171 12.65 9.00 -1.85
N CYS A 172 12.69 10.33 -1.89
CA CYS A 172 13.84 11.09 -2.44
C CYS A 172 15.13 10.80 -1.67
N ILE A 173 15.12 10.90 -0.34
CA ILE A 173 16.30 10.64 0.51
C ILE A 173 16.72 9.16 0.40
N THR A 174 15.78 8.24 0.40
CA THR A 174 16.08 6.81 0.28
C THR A 174 16.72 6.48 -1.07
N ALA A 175 16.21 7.06 -2.16
CA ALA A 175 16.79 6.90 -3.50
C ALA A 175 18.19 7.49 -3.57
N PHE A 176 18.38 8.69 -3.01
CA PHE A 176 19.70 9.32 -2.92
C PHE A 176 20.71 8.43 -2.19
N VAL A 177 20.33 7.86 -1.05
CA VAL A 177 21.20 6.95 -0.27
C VAL A 177 21.51 5.67 -1.05
N ALA A 178 20.48 5.02 -1.65
CA ALA A 178 20.66 3.81 -2.43
C ALA A 178 21.66 4.02 -3.58
N THR A 179 21.43 5.08 -4.35
CA THR A 179 22.30 5.43 -5.50
C THR A 179 23.72 5.84 -5.07
N THR A 180 23.84 6.58 -3.96
CA THR A 180 25.15 6.97 -3.42
C THR A 180 25.94 5.75 -2.98
N VAL A 181 25.34 4.85 -2.20
CA VAL A 181 26.04 3.66 -1.69
C VAL A 181 26.43 2.74 -2.83
N SER A 182 25.51 2.41 -3.75
CA SER A 182 25.80 1.56 -4.90
C SER A 182 26.86 2.20 -5.81
N GLY A 183 26.72 3.49 -6.14
CA GLY A 183 27.62 4.19 -7.04
C GLY A 183 29.04 4.37 -6.49
N LEU A 184 29.18 4.60 -5.19
CA LEU A 184 30.51 4.71 -4.55
C LEU A 184 31.22 3.36 -4.45
N LEU A 185 30.49 2.29 -4.12
CA LEU A 185 31.05 0.94 -4.08
C LEU A 185 31.48 0.44 -5.46
N LEU A 186 30.74 0.79 -6.50
CA LEU A 186 31.08 0.45 -7.90
C LEU A 186 32.28 1.22 -8.47
N ARG A 187 32.76 2.28 -7.81
CA ARG A 187 34.01 2.94 -8.17
C ARG A 187 35.25 2.16 -7.76
N LEU A 188 35.15 1.20 -6.88
CA LEU A 188 36.26 0.35 -6.51
C LEU A 188 36.61 -0.56 -7.70
N PRO A 189 37.87 -0.53 -8.20
CA PRO A 189 38.25 -1.22 -9.45
C PRO A 189 38.05 -2.73 -9.43
N GLN A 190 37.77 -3.30 -8.26
CA GLN A 190 37.55 -4.73 -8.06
C GLN A 190 36.13 -5.19 -8.39
N PHE A 191 35.14 -4.27 -8.56
CA PHE A 191 33.71 -4.59 -8.55
C PHE A 191 32.92 -4.10 -9.77
N ALA A 192 33.54 -3.61 -10.83
CA ALA A 192 32.84 -2.90 -11.92
C ALA A 192 32.56 -3.76 -13.15
N ASN A 193 31.65 -4.74 -13.07
CA ASN A 193 31.22 -5.50 -14.26
C ASN A 193 30.01 -4.86 -14.97
N THR A 194 28.95 -4.52 -14.24
CA THR A 194 27.74 -3.90 -14.80
C THR A 194 27.15 -2.83 -13.84
N PRO A 195 27.83 -1.67 -13.72
CA PRO A 195 27.48 -0.65 -12.72
C PRO A 195 26.04 -0.10 -12.88
N THR A 196 25.54 0.02 -14.11
CA THR A 196 24.20 0.50 -14.41
C THR A 196 23.11 -0.42 -13.86
N VAL A 197 23.30 -1.73 -13.99
CA VAL A 197 22.34 -2.74 -13.51
C VAL A 197 22.29 -2.75 -11.99
N ALA A 198 23.44 -2.69 -11.33
CA ALA A 198 23.51 -2.67 -9.87
C ALA A 198 22.86 -1.40 -9.27
N MET A 199 23.13 -0.23 -9.85
CA MET A 199 22.51 1.03 -9.42
C MET A 199 21.00 1.02 -9.62
N ALA A 200 20.51 0.60 -10.79
CA ALA A 200 19.07 0.50 -11.07
C ALA A 200 18.37 -0.50 -10.14
N ALA A 201 18.97 -1.67 -9.93
CA ALA A 201 18.43 -2.70 -9.04
C ALA A 201 18.38 -2.24 -7.56
N SER A 202 19.35 -1.42 -7.12
CA SER A 202 19.39 -0.92 -5.74
C SER A 202 18.24 0.03 -5.39
N VAL A 203 17.66 0.70 -6.38
CA VAL A 203 16.52 1.64 -6.23
C VAL A 203 15.17 0.97 -6.45
N LEU A 204 15.14 -0.29 -6.91
CA LEU A 204 13.91 -1.03 -7.24
C LEU A 204 12.92 -1.11 -6.05
N LEU A 205 13.43 -1.13 -4.81
CA LEU A 205 12.60 -1.13 -3.59
C LEU A 205 11.65 0.08 -3.48
N LEU A 206 11.88 1.13 -4.27
CA LEU A 206 11.08 2.36 -4.26
C LEU A 206 10.04 2.42 -5.39
N VAL A 207 10.00 1.44 -6.28
CA VAL A 207 8.98 1.40 -7.34
C VAL A 207 7.61 1.15 -6.69
N PRO A 208 6.64 2.08 -6.84
CA PRO A 208 5.32 1.96 -6.24
C PRO A 208 4.41 1.02 -7.05
N GLY A 209 4.85 -0.23 -7.29
CA GLY A 209 4.16 -1.17 -8.19
C GLY A 209 2.74 -1.50 -7.74
N PHE A 210 2.55 -1.79 -6.46
CA PHE A 210 1.22 -2.14 -5.95
C PHE A 210 0.21 -0.97 -6.04
N PRO A 211 0.53 0.27 -5.65
CA PRO A 211 -0.33 1.42 -5.89
C PRO A 211 -0.67 1.64 -7.36
N LEU A 212 0.28 1.41 -8.27
CA LEU A 212 0.05 1.56 -9.72
C LEU A 212 -0.90 0.48 -10.26
N ILE A 213 -0.72 -0.78 -9.85
CA ILE A 213 -1.61 -1.88 -10.25
C ILE A 213 -3.03 -1.61 -9.77
N ASN A 214 -3.21 -1.21 -8.50
CA ASN A 214 -4.53 -0.87 -7.96
C ASN A 214 -5.14 0.34 -8.64
N ALA A 215 -4.33 1.34 -9.01
CA ALA A 215 -4.82 2.51 -9.75
C ALA A 215 -5.41 2.13 -11.11
N VAL A 216 -4.69 1.27 -11.84
CA VAL A 216 -5.15 0.77 -13.14
C VAL A 216 -6.38 -0.12 -12.98
N ALA A 217 -6.38 -1.03 -12.01
CA ALA A 217 -7.52 -1.90 -11.71
C ALA A 217 -8.78 -1.10 -11.37
N ASP A 218 -8.66 -0.07 -10.52
CA ASP A 218 -9.77 0.81 -10.17
C ASP A 218 -10.34 1.54 -11.39
N MET A 219 -9.48 2.06 -12.28
CA MET A 219 -9.92 2.72 -13.52
C MET A 219 -10.68 1.76 -14.43
N PHE A 220 -10.18 0.55 -14.64
CA PHE A 220 -10.84 -0.45 -15.48
C PHE A 220 -12.16 -0.95 -14.89
N LYS A 221 -12.30 -0.97 -13.57
CA LYS A 221 -13.52 -1.37 -12.86
C LYS A 221 -14.52 -0.23 -12.65
N GLY A 222 -14.30 0.94 -13.26
CA GLY A 222 -15.23 2.09 -13.22
C GLY A 222 -14.98 3.09 -12.09
N HIS A 223 -14.07 2.82 -11.16
CA HIS A 223 -13.69 3.75 -10.08
C HIS A 223 -12.63 4.78 -10.55
N ILE A 224 -12.90 5.47 -11.65
CA ILE A 224 -11.93 6.34 -12.36
C ILE A 224 -11.33 7.39 -11.43
N ASN A 225 -12.14 8.06 -10.62
CA ASN A 225 -11.66 9.13 -9.73
C ASN A 225 -10.66 8.60 -8.68
N THR A 226 -10.95 7.43 -8.09
CA THR A 226 -10.05 6.80 -7.11
C THR A 226 -8.79 6.29 -7.78
N GLY A 227 -8.92 5.65 -8.94
CA GLY A 227 -7.80 5.17 -9.72
C GLY A 227 -6.87 6.30 -10.16
N LEU A 228 -7.42 7.41 -10.67
CA LEU A 228 -6.63 8.58 -11.07
C LEU A 228 -5.89 9.21 -9.87
N ALA A 229 -6.54 9.33 -8.72
CA ALA A 229 -5.91 9.86 -7.52
C ALA A 229 -4.76 8.94 -7.04
N ARG A 230 -4.94 7.61 -7.03
CA ARG A 230 -3.88 6.64 -6.71
C ARG A 230 -2.73 6.71 -7.70
N TRP A 231 -3.03 6.82 -8.99
CA TRP A 231 -2.03 6.96 -10.04
C TRP A 231 -1.20 8.24 -9.86
N ALA A 232 -1.84 9.36 -9.59
CA ALA A 232 -1.15 10.63 -9.34
C ALA A 232 -0.20 10.55 -8.12
N ILE A 233 -0.65 9.93 -7.01
CA ILE A 233 0.18 9.73 -5.82
C ILE A 233 1.39 8.85 -6.16
N ALA A 234 1.21 7.74 -6.86
CA ALA A 234 2.29 6.85 -7.27
C ALA A 234 3.28 7.55 -8.21
N SER A 235 2.80 8.35 -9.15
CA SER A 235 3.63 9.15 -10.06
C SER A 235 4.49 10.18 -9.31
N LEU A 236 3.94 10.85 -8.30
CA LEU A 236 4.69 11.77 -7.45
C LEU A 236 5.77 11.06 -6.64
N LEU A 237 5.54 9.83 -6.16
CA LEU A 237 6.55 9.04 -5.47
C LEU A 237 7.68 8.61 -6.43
N THR A 238 7.32 8.23 -7.66
CA THR A 238 8.31 7.90 -8.70
C THR A 238 9.14 9.13 -9.07
N LEU A 239 8.52 10.29 -9.24
CA LEU A 239 9.23 11.55 -9.49
C LEU A 239 10.21 11.90 -8.36
N ALA A 240 9.78 11.75 -7.11
CA ALA A 240 10.64 11.97 -5.95
C ALA A 240 11.84 11.00 -5.93
N THR A 241 11.64 9.74 -6.32
CA THR A 241 12.70 8.75 -6.50
C THR A 241 13.69 9.19 -7.58
N CYS A 242 13.20 9.62 -8.75
CA CYS A 242 14.04 10.11 -9.85
C CYS A 242 14.88 11.32 -9.41
N ILE A 243 14.31 12.28 -8.70
CA ILE A 243 15.04 13.43 -8.15
C ILE A 243 16.18 12.95 -7.24
N GLY A 244 15.92 12.02 -6.32
CA GLY A 244 16.96 11.48 -5.43
C GLY A 244 18.09 10.80 -6.18
N VAL A 245 17.78 9.99 -7.21
CA VAL A 245 18.77 9.34 -8.08
C VAL A 245 19.62 10.38 -8.82
N VAL A 246 18.98 11.34 -9.50
CA VAL A 246 19.68 12.39 -10.27
C VAL A 246 20.58 13.23 -9.36
N MET A 247 20.11 13.62 -8.17
CA MET A 247 20.92 14.34 -7.19
C MET A 247 22.18 13.55 -6.78
N ALA A 248 22.05 12.26 -6.51
CA ALA A 248 23.19 11.41 -6.18
C ALA A 248 24.17 11.28 -7.35
N MET A 249 23.67 11.06 -8.57
CA MET A 249 24.49 10.93 -9.76
C MET A 249 25.25 12.20 -10.08
N THR A 250 24.61 13.38 -10.00
CA THR A 250 25.24 14.68 -10.25
C THR A 250 26.27 15.02 -9.19
N LEU A 251 25.94 14.84 -7.91
CA LEU A 251 26.85 15.19 -6.80
C LEU A 251 28.14 14.35 -6.83
N TRP A 252 28.01 13.07 -7.13
CA TRP A 252 29.14 12.14 -7.13
C TRP A 252 29.77 11.95 -8.53
N GLY A 253 29.24 12.61 -9.57
CA GLY A 253 29.71 12.45 -10.95
C GLY A 253 29.64 10.99 -11.43
N LEU A 254 28.57 10.28 -11.06
CA LEU A 254 28.37 8.90 -11.45
C LEU A 254 27.84 8.85 -12.90
N ARG A 255 28.64 8.27 -13.82
CA ARG A 255 28.22 8.08 -15.20
C ARG A 255 27.57 6.71 -15.34
N GLY A 256 26.25 6.65 -15.06
CA GLY A 256 25.52 5.37 -15.06
C GLY A 256 24.74 5.07 -16.35
N TRP A 257 24.57 6.06 -17.24
CA TRP A 257 23.66 5.99 -18.40
C TRP A 257 24.33 6.42 -19.71
N ALA A 258 25.66 6.48 -19.78
CA ALA A 258 26.41 6.76 -20.99
C ALA A 258 27.05 5.50 -21.55
#